data_6b6276780f7896a4bd7639842ced7f25
#
_entry.id   6b6276780f7896a4bd7639842ced7f25
#
_cell.length_a   1.000
_cell.length_b   1.000
_cell.length_c   1.000
_cell.angle_alpha   90.00
_cell.angle_beta   90.00
_cell.angle_gamma   90.00
#
_symmetry.space_group_name_H-M   'P 1'
#
loop_
_entity.id
_entity.type
_entity.pdbx_description
1 polymer ?
#
loop_
_entity_poly.entity_id
_entity_poly.type
_entity_poly.pdbx_seq_one_letter_code
_entity_poly.pdbx_strand_id
1 'polypeptide(L)'
;ARLAADGALTAAVLVTAALIGFATSEEGGQCVADIIGAGIIPGGMEMMDRPAIHAAEDFVHAGYPLDVEALLIVELDGPEAEVDELLVRVEKIARQNKSVTLQVSTSDAERMNFWAGRKAAFPAAGRISPDYYCMDGTIPRKALPEVLRGMQKMSEQYGLRVANVFHAGDGNLHPLIMFDANVPGQQELASRFGARILELCVEVGGTITGEH
;
A
#
# COMPACT_ATOMS: atom_id res chain seq x y z
N ALA A 1 30.14 6.43 12.09
CA ALA A 1 29.73 7.26 13.23
C ALA A 1 30.41 8.63 13.13
N ARG A 2 29.66 9.71 13.13
CA ARG A 2 30.20 11.08 13.23
C ARG A 2 30.14 11.51 14.69
N LEU A 3 31.21 12.11 15.19
CA LEU A 3 31.22 12.80 16.48
C LEU A 3 30.46 14.11 16.34
N ALA A 4 29.43 14.30 17.17
CA ALA A 4 28.78 15.60 17.33
C ALA A 4 29.70 16.57 18.05
N ALA A 5 29.45 17.88 17.94
CA ALA A 5 30.31 18.92 18.52
C ALA A 5 30.44 18.88 20.06
N ASP A 6 29.58 18.12 20.72
CA ASP A 6 29.57 17.85 22.16
C ASP A 6 30.23 16.52 22.56
N GLY A 7 30.84 15.81 21.60
CA GLY A 7 31.52 14.53 21.86
C GLY A 7 30.58 13.32 22.01
N ALA A 8 29.28 13.49 21.84
CA ALA A 8 28.33 12.37 21.84
C ALA A 8 28.43 11.59 20.50
N LEU A 9 28.53 10.26 20.59
CA LEU A 9 28.39 9.35 19.45
C LEU A 9 26.90 9.35 19.03
N THR A 10 26.59 10.06 17.94
CA THR A 10 25.30 9.84 17.29
C THR A 10 25.37 8.51 16.52
N ALA A 11 24.58 7.53 16.93
CA ALA A 11 24.39 6.33 16.13
C ALA A 11 23.91 6.73 14.74
N ALA A 12 24.54 6.17 13.70
CA ALA A 12 24.06 6.37 12.34
C ALA A 12 22.65 5.72 12.26
N VAL A 13 21.66 6.49 11.82
CA VAL A 13 20.35 5.97 11.53
C VAL A 13 20.40 5.37 10.13
N LEU A 14 20.15 4.06 10.04
CA LEU A 14 19.92 3.38 8.76
C LEU A 14 18.45 3.52 8.41
N VAL A 15 18.17 3.78 7.13
CA VAL A 15 16.83 3.69 6.56
C VAL A 15 16.90 2.75 5.37
N THR A 16 16.09 1.70 5.38
CA THR A 16 15.99 0.73 4.29
C THR A 16 14.54 0.44 3.95
N ALA A 17 14.26 0.01 2.73
CA ALA A 17 12.93 -0.38 2.32
C ALA A 17 12.96 -1.78 1.69
N ALA A 18 11.95 -2.57 2.03
CA ALA A 18 11.63 -3.83 1.36
C ALA A 18 10.45 -3.62 0.41
N LEU A 19 10.59 -4.08 -0.83
CA LEU A 19 9.58 -4.13 -1.87
C LEU A 19 9.12 -5.59 -2.01
N ILE A 20 7.86 -5.88 -1.67
CA ILE A 20 7.37 -7.25 -1.51
C ILE A 20 6.14 -7.46 -2.38
N GLY A 21 6.18 -8.42 -3.29
CA GLY A 21 5.08 -8.75 -4.19
C GLY A 21 4.34 -10.02 -3.78
N PHE A 22 3.02 -10.03 -4.01
CA PHE A 22 2.12 -11.13 -3.67
C PHE A 22 1.24 -11.52 -4.85
N ALA A 23 0.89 -12.81 -4.91
CA ALA A 23 0.02 -13.35 -5.95
C ALA A 23 -1.46 -12.99 -5.75
N THR A 24 -1.85 -12.56 -4.53
CA THR A 24 -3.20 -12.08 -4.21
C THR A 24 -3.14 -10.87 -3.30
N SER A 25 -4.16 -10.00 -3.37
CA SER A 25 -4.27 -8.84 -2.48
C SER A 25 -4.52 -9.25 -1.02
N GLU A 26 -5.20 -10.40 -0.81
CA GLU A 26 -5.42 -10.93 0.54
C GLU A 26 -4.11 -11.36 1.22
N GLU A 27 -3.20 -12.01 0.50
CA GLU A 27 -1.87 -12.39 1.03
C GLU A 27 -1.07 -11.16 1.41
N GLY A 28 -1.09 -10.10 0.58
CA GLY A 28 -0.49 -8.81 0.91
C GLY A 28 -1.11 -8.17 2.16
N GLY A 29 -2.43 -8.11 2.22
CA GLY A 29 -3.16 -7.58 3.37
C GLY A 29 -2.92 -8.38 4.66
N GLN A 30 -2.83 -9.72 4.57
CA GLN A 30 -2.48 -10.56 5.73
C GLN A 30 -1.05 -10.31 6.19
N CYS A 31 -0.11 -10.12 5.26
CA CYS A 31 1.28 -9.77 5.59
C CYS A 31 1.35 -8.45 6.39
N VAL A 32 0.58 -7.42 6.00
CA VAL A 32 0.45 -6.17 6.77
C VAL A 32 -0.03 -6.43 8.19
N ALA A 33 -1.12 -7.19 8.34
CA ALA A 33 -1.68 -7.53 9.64
C ALA A 33 -0.67 -8.28 10.52
N ASP A 34 0.08 -9.22 9.96
CA ASP A 34 1.06 -10.04 10.67
C ASP A 34 2.32 -9.25 11.06
N ILE A 35 2.81 -8.33 10.22
CA ILE A 35 3.93 -7.44 10.56
C ILE A 35 3.57 -6.60 11.79
N ILE A 36 2.41 -5.95 11.77
CA ILE A 36 1.94 -5.12 12.90
C ILE A 36 1.64 -6.02 14.12
N GLY A 37 1.02 -7.19 13.91
CA GLY A 37 0.73 -8.15 14.97
C GLY A 37 1.98 -8.71 15.65
N ALA A 38 3.12 -8.76 14.95
CA ALA A 38 4.43 -9.11 15.48
C ALA A 38 5.10 -7.98 16.27
N GLY A 39 4.43 -6.82 16.43
CA GLY A 39 4.97 -5.65 17.13
C GLY A 39 6.00 -4.87 16.32
N ILE A 40 6.09 -5.08 14.99
CA ILE A 40 6.95 -4.31 14.11
C ILE A 40 6.17 -3.06 13.68
N ILE A 41 6.73 -1.89 13.97
CA ILE A 41 6.17 -0.59 13.59
C ILE A 41 7.14 0.02 12.58
N PRO A 42 6.90 -0.14 11.26
CA PRO A 42 7.75 0.45 10.24
C PRO A 42 7.66 1.98 10.22
N GLY A 43 8.70 2.66 9.74
CA GLY A 43 8.69 4.09 9.45
C GLY A 43 7.68 4.46 8.35
N GLY A 44 7.38 3.49 7.45
CA GLY A 44 6.32 3.56 6.45
C GLY A 44 5.93 2.18 5.96
N MET A 45 4.63 1.95 5.75
CA MET A 45 4.15 0.71 5.14
C MET A 45 2.97 1.00 4.21
N GLU A 46 3.22 0.84 2.92
CA GLU A 46 2.30 1.21 1.84
C GLU A 46 1.95 -0.01 1.00
N MET A 47 0.72 -0.06 0.54
CA MET A 47 0.25 -1.15 -0.32
C MET A 47 -0.41 -0.60 -1.58
N MET A 48 -0.16 -1.26 -2.71
CA MET A 48 -0.84 -1.03 -4.00
C MET A 48 -1.32 -2.35 -4.57
N ASP A 49 -2.46 -2.32 -5.24
CA ASP A 49 -2.94 -3.45 -6.05
C ASP A 49 -2.44 -3.37 -7.49
N ARG A 50 -2.68 -4.44 -8.27
CA ARG A 50 -2.22 -4.57 -9.66
C ARG A 50 -2.59 -3.38 -10.56
N PRO A 51 -3.84 -2.85 -10.58
CA PRO A 51 -4.15 -1.66 -11.37
C PRO A 51 -3.28 -0.45 -11.01
N ALA A 52 -3.05 -0.19 -9.72
CA ALA A 52 -2.22 0.91 -9.25
C ALA A 52 -0.73 0.68 -9.57
N ILE A 53 -0.23 -0.56 -9.41
CA ILE A 53 1.15 -0.95 -9.74
C ILE A 53 1.44 -0.67 -11.22
N HIS A 54 0.58 -1.15 -12.12
CA HIS A 54 0.74 -0.97 -13.56
C HIS A 54 0.69 0.50 -13.96
N ALA A 55 -0.27 1.27 -13.42
CA ALA A 55 -0.37 2.69 -13.69
C ALA A 55 0.88 3.46 -13.23
N ALA A 56 1.35 3.18 -12.02
CA ALA A 56 2.55 3.82 -11.46
C ALA A 56 3.80 3.46 -12.28
N GLU A 57 3.98 2.18 -12.65
CA GLU A 57 5.13 1.74 -13.44
C GLU A 57 5.14 2.37 -14.84
N ASP A 58 3.98 2.41 -15.50
CA ASP A 58 3.84 3.07 -16.81
C ASP A 58 4.11 4.59 -16.75
N PHE A 59 3.91 5.20 -15.59
CA PHE A 59 4.07 6.64 -15.40
C PHE A 59 5.51 7.05 -15.03
N VAL A 60 6.19 6.31 -14.14
CA VAL A 60 7.50 6.72 -13.58
C VAL A 60 8.61 5.69 -13.75
N HIS A 61 8.32 4.46 -14.22
CA HIS A 61 9.30 3.38 -14.40
C HIS A 61 10.13 3.10 -13.14
N ALA A 62 9.43 2.84 -12.03
CA ALA A 62 10.05 2.57 -10.73
C ALA A 62 10.70 1.18 -10.62
N GLY A 63 10.52 0.31 -11.62
CA GLY A 63 11.02 -1.06 -11.62
C GLY A 63 10.14 -2.03 -10.82
N TYR A 64 8.84 -1.74 -10.71
CA TYR A 64 7.91 -2.59 -9.99
C TYR A 64 7.64 -3.91 -10.73
N PRO A 65 7.49 -5.05 -10.01
CA PRO A 65 7.07 -6.30 -10.62
C PRO A 65 5.63 -6.17 -11.14
N LEU A 66 5.39 -6.49 -12.42
CA LEU A 66 4.09 -6.37 -13.07
C LEU A 66 3.27 -7.67 -13.04
N ASP A 67 3.87 -8.76 -12.57
CA ASP A 67 3.27 -10.09 -12.48
C ASP A 67 2.69 -10.42 -11.09
N VAL A 68 2.50 -9.39 -10.26
CA VAL A 68 1.92 -9.50 -8.91
C VAL A 68 0.54 -8.85 -8.84
N GLU A 69 -0.30 -9.31 -7.91
CA GLU A 69 -1.62 -8.72 -7.63
C GLU A 69 -1.57 -7.66 -6.52
N ALA A 70 -0.55 -7.72 -5.67
CA ALA A 70 -0.31 -6.70 -4.64
C ALA A 70 1.18 -6.46 -4.45
N LEU A 71 1.51 -5.21 -4.15
CA LEU A 71 2.86 -4.75 -3.83
C LEU A 71 2.84 -4.03 -2.48
N LEU A 72 3.74 -4.42 -1.59
CA LEU A 72 3.93 -3.83 -0.28
C LEU A 72 5.31 -3.17 -0.24
N ILE A 73 5.38 -1.92 0.20
CA ILE A 73 6.61 -1.21 0.54
C ILE A 73 6.67 -1.12 2.06
N VAL A 74 7.74 -1.65 2.66
CA VAL A 74 7.97 -1.59 4.11
C VAL A 74 9.27 -0.86 4.35
N GLU A 75 9.23 0.34 4.92
CA GLU A 75 10.41 1.11 5.29
C GLU A 75 10.72 0.93 6.77
N LEU A 76 11.96 0.59 7.05
CA LEU A 76 12.48 0.39 8.40
C LEU A 76 13.56 1.44 8.66
N ASP A 77 13.55 2.04 9.84
CA ASP A 77 14.51 3.05 10.25
C ASP A 77 14.95 2.83 11.70
N GLY A 78 16.19 3.18 12.00
CA GLY A 78 16.76 3.04 13.34
C GLY A 78 18.24 2.73 13.34
N PRO A 79 18.79 2.30 14.48
CA PRO A 79 20.16 1.78 14.56
C PRO A 79 20.35 0.57 13.63
N GLU A 80 21.47 0.48 12.93
CA GLU A 80 21.76 -0.55 11.92
C GLU A 80 21.42 -1.98 12.40
N ALA A 81 21.88 -2.37 13.59
CA ALA A 81 21.63 -3.71 14.14
C ALA A 81 20.13 -3.99 14.40
N GLU A 82 19.35 -2.97 14.76
CA GLU A 82 17.90 -3.09 14.95
C GLU A 82 17.17 -3.22 13.60
N VAL A 83 17.56 -2.42 12.62
CA VAL A 83 17.00 -2.49 11.26
C VAL A 83 17.28 -3.85 10.63
N ASP A 84 18.49 -4.39 10.78
CA ASP A 84 18.85 -5.72 10.27
C ASP A 84 17.99 -6.82 10.91
N GLU A 85 17.78 -6.77 12.24
CA GLU A 85 16.90 -7.73 12.94
C GLU A 85 15.44 -7.61 12.47
N LEU A 86 14.93 -6.39 12.36
CA LEU A 86 13.56 -6.13 11.89
C LEU A 86 13.38 -6.60 10.44
N LEU A 87 14.36 -6.38 9.57
CA LEU A 87 14.33 -6.81 8.19
C LEU A 87 14.21 -8.35 8.09
N VAL A 88 15.03 -9.09 8.84
CA VAL A 88 14.95 -10.57 8.89
C VAL A 88 13.55 -11.03 9.32
N ARG A 89 12.95 -10.35 10.30
CA ARG A 89 11.59 -10.67 10.77
C ARG A 89 10.54 -10.35 9.70
N VAL A 90 10.63 -9.20 9.03
CA VAL A 90 9.73 -8.81 7.93
C VAL A 90 9.82 -9.80 6.79
N GLU A 91 11.03 -10.17 6.35
CA GLU A 91 11.23 -11.19 5.31
C GLU A 91 10.60 -12.54 5.67
N LYS A 92 10.78 -12.98 6.92
CA LYS A 92 10.17 -14.23 7.40
C LYS A 92 8.64 -14.17 7.33
N ILE A 93 8.03 -13.08 7.79
CA ILE A 93 6.58 -12.87 7.74
C ILE A 93 6.09 -12.83 6.29
N ALA A 94 6.80 -12.11 5.41
CA ALA A 94 6.46 -12.05 3.99
C ALA A 94 6.44 -13.44 3.34
N ARG A 95 7.45 -14.27 3.60
CA ARG A 95 7.50 -15.64 3.10
C ARG A 95 6.40 -16.55 3.68
N GLN A 96 6.04 -16.38 4.95
CA GLN A 96 4.90 -17.07 5.57
C GLN A 96 3.58 -16.71 4.90
N ASN A 97 3.46 -15.46 4.43
CA ASN A 97 2.33 -14.97 3.64
C ASN A 97 2.50 -15.18 2.13
N LYS A 98 3.39 -16.08 1.71
CA LYS A 98 3.60 -16.53 0.33
C LYS A 98 4.01 -15.41 -0.64
N SER A 99 4.84 -14.46 -0.17
CA SER A 99 5.40 -13.47 -1.08
C SER A 99 6.09 -14.15 -2.27
N VAL A 100 5.84 -13.64 -3.47
CA VAL A 100 6.41 -14.18 -4.73
C VAL A 100 7.66 -13.43 -5.16
N THR A 101 7.78 -12.16 -4.75
CA THR A 101 8.99 -11.35 -4.93
C THR A 101 9.32 -10.63 -3.62
N LEU A 102 10.63 -10.44 -3.37
CA LEU A 102 11.12 -9.63 -2.26
C LEU A 102 12.45 -9.02 -2.68
N GLN A 103 12.53 -7.70 -2.63
CA GLN A 103 13.72 -6.93 -2.92
C GLN A 103 13.96 -5.95 -1.76
N VAL A 104 15.19 -5.88 -1.29
CA VAL A 104 15.61 -4.92 -0.25
C VAL A 104 16.47 -3.86 -0.91
N SER A 105 16.22 -2.59 -0.60
CA SER A 105 17.00 -1.49 -1.15
C SER A 105 18.45 -1.55 -0.65
N THR A 106 19.39 -1.48 -1.59
CA THR A 106 20.85 -1.51 -1.32
C THR A 106 21.47 -0.11 -1.28
N SER A 107 20.65 0.91 -1.58
CA SER A 107 21.06 2.31 -1.60
C SER A 107 19.87 3.25 -1.37
N ASP A 108 20.16 4.48 -0.96
CA ASP A 108 19.13 5.54 -0.87
C ASP A 108 18.45 5.81 -2.21
N ALA A 109 19.20 5.74 -3.32
CA ALA A 109 18.64 5.94 -4.65
C ALA A 109 17.58 4.87 -4.99
N GLU A 110 17.85 3.60 -4.68
CA GLU A 110 16.92 2.50 -4.90
C GLU A 110 15.70 2.61 -3.98
N ARG A 111 15.91 2.93 -2.70
CA ARG A 111 14.83 3.21 -1.75
C ARG A 111 13.93 4.34 -2.24
N MET A 112 14.50 5.45 -2.67
CA MET A 112 13.74 6.59 -3.21
C MET A 112 12.96 6.22 -4.48
N ASN A 113 13.49 5.29 -5.29
CA ASN A 113 12.81 4.80 -6.48
C ASN A 113 11.57 3.97 -6.12
N PHE A 114 11.63 3.11 -5.09
CA PHE A 114 10.44 2.40 -4.58
C PHE A 114 9.34 3.39 -4.17
N TRP A 115 9.70 4.47 -3.49
CA TRP A 115 8.75 5.51 -3.09
C TRP A 115 8.25 6.37 -4.26
N ALA A 116 9.04 6.55 -5.32
CA ALA A 116 8.65 7.36 -6.47
C ALA A 116 7.39 6.82 -7.14
N GLY A 117 7.31 5.50 -7.36
CA GLY A 117 6.12 4.85 -7.91
C GLY A 117 4.90 5.02 -7.00
N ARG A 118 5.05 4.82 -5.68
CA ARG A 118 3.94 5.01 -4.73
C ARG A 118 3.42 6.45 -4.72
N LYS A 119 4.30 7.44 -4.73
CA LYS A 119 3.94 8.87 -4.80
C LYS A 119 3.27 9.24 -6.11
N ALA A 120 3.60 8.54 -7.18
CA ALA A 120 3.03 8.76 -8.50
C ALA A 120 1.68 8.06 -8.72
N ALA A 121 1.23 7.16 -7.82
CA ALA A 121 0.06 6.32 -8.04
C ALA A 121 -1.23 7.11 -8.28
N PHE A 122 -1.47 8.19 -7.53
CA PHE A 122 -2.65 9.06 -7.73
C PHE A 122 -2.64 9.76 -9.09
N PRO A 123 -1.61 10.53 -9.49
CA PRO A 123 -1.56 11.12 -10.82
C PRO A 123 -1.52 10.07 -11.94
N ALA A 124 -0.96 8.88 -11.69
CA ALA A 124 -0.94 7.79 -12.65
C ALA A 124 -2.34 7.17 -12.88
N ALA A 125 -3.27 7.30 -11.92
CA ALA A 125 -4.64 6.80 -12.05
C ALA A 125 -5.36 7.37 -13.29
N GLY A 126 -5.03 8.60 -13.70
CA GLY A 126 -5.54 9.22 -14.94
C GLY A 126 -5.18 8.47 -16.23
N ARG A 127 -4.23 7.51 -16.18
CA ARG A 127 -3.92 6.61 -17.31
C ARG A 127 -4.86 5.42 -17.39
N ILE A 128 -5.57 5.12 -16.28
CA ILE A 128 -6.52 4.00 -16.22
C ILE A 128 -7.90 4.44 -16.70
N SER A 129 -8.33 5.64 -16.29
CA SER A 129 -9.66 6.17 -16.56
C SER A 129 -9.64 7.70 -16.61
N PRO A 130 -10.55 8.36 -17.38
CA PRO A 130 -10.67 9.81 -17.40
C PRO A 130 -10.94 10.42 -16.04
N ASP A 131 -11.76 9.73 -15.24
CA ASP A 131 -12.18 10.18 -13.93
C ASP A 131 -12.01 9.07 -12.88
N TYR A 132 -11.83 9.44 -11.63
CA TYR A 132 -11.89 8.54 -10.50
C TYR A 132 -12.51 9.22 -9.27
N TYR A 133 -13.10 8.42 -8.42
CA TYR A 133 -13.62 8.83 -7.12
C TYR A 133 -12.72 8.24 -6.04
N CYS A 134 -12.04 9.08 -5.24
CA CYS A 134 -11.26 8.65 -4.09
C CYS A 134 -12.15 8.63 -2.86
N MET A 135 -12.12 7.51 -2.12
CA MET A 135 -12.80 7.37 -0.84
C MET A 135 -11.77 7.14 0.26
N ASP A 136 -12.02 7.73 1.43
CA ASP A 136 -11.13 7.60 2.57
C ASP A 136 -11.84 6.89 3.72
N GLY A 137 -11.28 5.75 4.10
CA GLY A 137 -11.76 4.98 5.24
C GLY A 137 -10.61 4.38 6.02
N THR A 138 -10.72 4.35 7.33
CA THR A 138 -9.73 3.70 8.19
C THR A 138 -10.33 2.45 8.81
N ILE A 139 -9.61 1.35 8.79
CA ILE A 139 -10.03 0.06 9.30
C ILE A 139 -9.01 -0.53 10.28
N PRO A 140 -9.43 -1.41 11.18
CA PRO A 140 -8.48 -2.25 11.91
C PRO A 140 -7.62 -3.06 10.94
N ARG A 141 -6.30 -2.98 11.03
CA ARG A 141 -5.34 -3.62 10.10
C ARG A 141 -5.59 -5.12 9.89
N LYS A 142 -6.07 -5.82 10.92
CA LYS A 142 -6.46 -7.23 10.84
C LYS A 142 -7.65 -7.50 9.90
N ALA A 143 -8.45 -6.48 9.61
CA ALA A 143 -9.60 -6.59 8.70
C ALA A 143 -9.21 -6.34 7.23
N LEU A 144 -7.95 -5.94 6.95
CA LEU A 144 -7.51 -5.59 5.60
C LEU A 144 -7.76 -6.69 4.56
N PRO A 145 -7.46 -8.00 4.81
CA PRO A 145 -7.76 -9.05 3.85
C PRO A 145 -9.26 -9.20 3.54
N GLU A 146 -10.11 -9.03 4.54
CA GLU A 146 -11.56 -9.11 4.39
C GLU A 146 -12.09 -7.95 3.54
N VAL A 147 -11.64 -6.74 3.83
CA VAL A 147 -12.05 -5.52 3.12
C VAL A 147 -11.59 -5.54 1.67
N LEU A 148 -10.34 -5.96 1.38
CA LEU A 148 -9.84 -6.12 0.02
C LEU A 148 -10.69 -7.10 -0.80
N ARG A 149 -11.04 -8.25 -0.21
CA ARG A 149 -11.97 -9.22 -0.83
C ARG A 149 -13.35 -8.63 -1.07
N GLY A 150 -13.86 -7.84 -0.12
CA GLY A 150 -15.14 -7.14 -0.24
C GLY A 150 -15.13 -6.13 -1.39
N MET A 151 -14.08 -5.33 -1.52
CA MET A 151 -13.93 -4.37 -2.61
C MET A 151 -13.84 -5.04 -3.96
N GLN A 152 -13.10 -6.16 -4.08
CA GLN A 152 -13.03 -6.94 -5.32
C GLN A 152 -14.40 -7.43 -5.76
N LYS A 153 -15.18 -8.02 -4.85
CA LYS A 153 -16.55 -8.46 -5.13
C LYS A 153 -17.48 -7.31 -5.54
N MET A 154 -17.36 -6.18 -4.85
CA MET A 154 -18.14 -4.98 -5.20
C MET A 154 -17.73 -4.43 -6.57
N SER A 155 -16.45 -4.41 -6.91
CA SER A 155 -15.96 -4.03 -8.24
C SER A 155 -16.63 -4.87 -9.34
N GLU A 156 -16.71 -6.18 -9.15
CA GLU A 156 -17.40 -7.09 -10.08
C GLU A 156 -18.91 -6.80 -10.15
N GLN A 157 -19.57 -6.57 -9.01
CA GLN A 157 -21.02 -6.29 -8.93
C GLN A 157 -21.42 -4.96 -9.58
N TYR A 158 -20.61 -3.91 -9.38
CA TYR A 158 -20.85 -2.60 -9.94
C TYR A 158 -20.32 -2.46 -11.37
N GLY A 159 -19.48 -3.39 -11.83
CA GLY A 159 -18.85 -3.32 -13.16
C GLY A 159 -17.92 -2.13 -13.32
N LEU A 160 -17.42 -1.57 -12.23
CA LEU A 160 -16.43 -0.48 -12.20
C LEU A 160 -15.14 -0.99 -11.58
N ARG A 161 -14.01 -0.62 -12.21
CA ARG A 161 -12.70 -0.95 -11.67
C ARG A 161 -12.39 -0.12 -10.44
N VAL A 162 -11.65 -0.69 -9.51
CA VAL A 162 -11.07 0.01 -8.38
C VAL A 162 -9.55 -0.20 -8.41
N ALA A 163 -8.78 0.85 -8.15
CA ALA A 163 -7.35 0.77 -7.91
C ALA A 163 -7.10 1.17 -6.45
N ASN A 164 -6.34 0.36 -5.74
CA ASN A 164 -6.12 0.52 -4.32
C ASN A 164 -4.71 1.01 -4.03
N VAL A 165 -4.61 2.10 -3.27
CA VAL A 165 -3.35 2.73 -2.86
C VAL A 165 -3.49 3.10 -1.39
N PHE A 166 -2.86 2.36 -0.49
CA PHE A 166 -3.16 2.40 0.94
C PHE A 166 -1.97 2.81 1.78
N HIS A 167 -2.22 3.58 2.85
CA HIS A 167 -1.35 3.64 4.02
C HIS A 167 -1.61 2.39 4.88
N ALA A 168 -1.06 1.27 4.44
CA ALA A 168 -1.39 -0.03 5.00
C ALA A 168 -0.98 -0.17 6.47
N GLY A 169 0.12 0.50 6.87
CA GLY A 169 0.59 0.55 8.24
C GLY A 169 -0.38 1.20 9.22
N ASP A 170 -1.17 2.15 8.74
CA ASP A 170 -2.17 2.88 9.53
C ASP A 170 -3.57 2.30 9.40
N GLY A 171 -3.79 1.46 8.40
CA GLY A 171 -5.11 0.94 8.05
C GLY A 171 -5.97 1.96 7.30
N ASN A 172 -5.35 3.00 6.76
CA ASN A 172 -6.04 4.05 6.00
C ASN A 172 -6.08 3.68 4.51
N LEU A 173 -7.27 3.60 3.97
CA LEU A 173 -7.58 3.11 2.63
C LEU A 173 -7.94 4.26 1.70
N HIS A 174 -7.38 4.24 0.49
CA HIS A 174 -7.71 5.17 -0.59
C HIS A 174 -8.10 4.40 -1.86
N PRO A 175 -9.25 3.73 -1.89
CA PRO A 175 -9.74 3.11 -3.11
C PRO A 175 -10.12 4.18 -4.13
N LEU A 176 -9.54 4.07 -5.33
CA LEU A 176 -9.81 4.91 -6.48
C LEU A 176 -10.80 4.19 -7.39
N ILE A 177 -12.06 4.59 -7.35
CA ILE A 177 -13.11 4.01 -8.19
C ILE A 177 -13.06 4.68 -9.55
N MET A 178 -12.74 3.92 -10.59
CA MET A 178 -12.54 4.39 -11.95
C MET A 178 -13.86 4.50 -12.69
N PHE A 179 -14.12 5.65 -13.34
CA PHE A 179 -15.33 5.87 -14.15
C PHE A 179 -15.05 6.89 -15.27
N ASP A 180 -16.03 7.07 -16.15
CA ASP A 180 -16.04 8.13 -17.17
C ASP A 180 -17.31 8.95 -16.97
N ALA A 181 -17.16 10.22 -16.58
CA ALA A 181 -18.27 11.15 -16.36
C ALA A 181 -19.07 11.45 -17.64
N ASN A 182 -18.49 11.19 -18.83
CA ASN A 182 -19.20 11.34 -20.09
C ASN A 182 -20.15 10.18 -20.40
N VAL A 183 -20.03 9.07 -19.67
CA VAL A 183 -20.96 7.94 -19.78
C VAL A 183 -22.11 8.12 -18.80
N PRO A 184 -23.36 8.26 -19.30
CA PRO A 184 -24.53 8.50 -18.45
C PRO A 184 -24.66 7.44 -17.34
N GLY A 185 -24.81 7.89 -16.09
CA GLY A 185 -25.03 7.05 -14.93
C GLY A 185 -23.77 6.47 -14.27
N GLN A 186 -22.59 6.57 -14.88
CA GLN A 186 -21.37 6.04 -14.28
C GLN A 186 -20.95 6.81 -13.03
N GLN A 187 -21.13 8.13 -12.99
CA GLN A 187 -20.81 8.94 -11.82
C GLN A 187 -21.66 8.55 -10.61
N GLU A 188 -22.98 8.39 -10.79
CA GLU A 188 -23.86 7.93 -9.71
C GLU A 188 -23.54 6.49 -9.27
N LEU A 189 -23.16 5.65 -10.22
CA LEU A 189 -22.75 4.27 -9.93
C LEU A 189 -21.45 4.25 -9.10
N ALA A 190 -20.47 5.06 -9.47
CA ALA A 190 -19.21 5.21 -8.72
C ALA A 190 -19.46 5.74 -7.30
N SER A 191 -20.34 6.74 -7.16
CA SER A 191 -20.73 7.28 -5.84
C SER A 191 -21.37 6.22 -4.95
N ARG A 192 -22.30 5.40 -5.50
CA ARG A 192 -22.93 4.30 -4.75
C ARG A 192 -21.93 3.21 -4.37
N PHE A 193 -21.02 2.89 -5.28
CA PHE A 193 -19.95 1.93 -4.98
C PHE A 193 -19.07 2.45 -3.85
N GLY A 194 -18.66 3.71 -3.89
CA GLY A 194 -17.88 4.36 -2.83
C GLY A 194 -18.58 4.33 -1.47
N ALA A 195 -19.88 4.67 -1.45
CA ALA A 195 -20.68 4.58 -0.24
C ALA A 195 -20.67 3.16 0.36
N ARG A 196 -20.80 2.11 -0.47
CA ARG A 196 -20.71 0.71 0.00
C ARG A 196 -19.35 0.34 0.56
N ILE A 197 -18.24 0.87 -0.02
CA ILE A 197 -16.90 0.67 0.55
C ILE A 197 -16.81 1.32 1.94
N LEU A 198 -17.31 2.54 2.09
CA LEU A 198 -17.30 3.24 3.38
C LEU A 198 -18.17 2.53 4.43
N GLU A 199 -19.34 2.01 4.04
CA GLU A 199 -20.17 1.17 4.91
C GLU A 199 -19.41 -0.07 5.37
N LEU A 200 -18.72 -0.78 4.45
CA LEU A 200 -17.88 -1.93 4.79
C LEU A 200 -16.78 -1.56 5.78
N CYS A 201 -16.13 -0.39 5.62
CA CYS A 201 -15.12 0.09 6.58
C CYS A 201 -15.71 0.22 8.00
N VAL A 202 -16.93 0.76 8.11
CA VAL A 202 -17.62 0.90 9.40
C VAL A 202 -18.06 -0.46 9.95
N GLU A 203 -18.60 -1.36 9.10
CA GLU A 203 -19.03 -2.71 9.48
C GLU A 203 -17.89 -3.53 10.12
N VAL A 204 -16.66 -3.39 9.65
CA VAL A 204 -15.49 -4.08 10.23
C VAL A 204 -14.89 -3.36 11.46
N GLY A 205 -15.56 -2.33 11.96
CA GLY A 205 -15.14 -1.58 13.15
C GLY A 205 -14.17 -0.43 12.87
N GLY A 206 -14.16 0.06 11.65
CA GLY A 206 -13.41 1.24 11.22
C GLY A 206 -14.24 2.53 11.26
N THR A 207 -13.76 3.54 10.54
CA THR A 207 -14.39 4.85 10.43
C THR A 207 -14.19 5.45 9.05
N ILE A 208 -14.97 6.47 8.73
CA ILE A 208 -14.78 7.30 7.54
C ILE A 208 -13.79 8.42 7.92
N THR A 209 -12.86 8.70 7.04
CA THR A 209 -11.90 9.81 7.17
C THR A 209 -12.04 10.76 5.98
N GLY A 210 -11.40 11.90 6.02
CA GLY A 210 -11.42 12.91 4.96
C GLY A 210 -10.05 13.57 4.87
N GLU A 211 -9.05 12.81 4.38
CA GLU A 211 -7.71 13.34 4.15
C GLU A 211 -7.58 14.03 2.78
N HIS A 212 -8.51 13.79 1.88
CA HIS A 212 -8.51 14.30 0.49
C HIS A 212 -9.72 15.17 0.18
#